data_58382713777f929d86364ea5ca210374
#
_entry.id   58382713777f929d86364ea5ca210374
#
_cell.length_a   1.000
_cell.length_b   1.000
_cell.length_c   1.000
_cell.angle_alpha   90.00
_cell.angle_beta   90.00
_cell.angle_gamma   90.00
#
_symmetry.space_group_name_H-M   'P 1'
#
loop_
_entity.id
_entity.type
_entity.pdbx_description
1 polymer ?
#
loop_
_entity_poly.entity_id
_entity_poly.type
_entity_poly.pdbx_seq_one_letter_code
_entity_poly.pdbx_strand_id
1 'polypeptide(L)'
;MNIIFLDIDGVLNTNESFKKEYYRSKELNRDRIYPIDEVRLLYLLEIVKLTDAKIVLTSSNRLNFIKHDNKLIPLNGIGKDIINSFNRHNLSIYDITPYDNNRIRGNEIKMWLENNNNVDNYIIIDDEEVGLELYKDKLIKTNINNEVYGLNVRHIDKAIKKLKK
;
A
#
# COMPACT_ATOMS: atom_id res chain seq x y z
N MET A 1 0.22 18.23 -4.05
CA MET A 1 -0.51 16.95 -4.20
C MET A 1 -0.60 16.20 -2.89
N ASN A 2 -1.69 15.45 -2.66
CA ASN A 2 -1.81 14.55 -1.52
C ASN A 2 -1.16 13.20 -1.80
N ILE A 3 -0.53 12.58 -0.78
CA ILE A 3 0.18 11.30 -0.91
C ILE A 3 -0.34 10.28 0.12
N ILE A 4 -0.51 9.05 -0.32
CA ILE A 4 -0.68 7.88 0.53
C ILE A 4 0.59 7.03 0.42
N PHE A 5 1.40 7.00 1.47
CA PHE A 5 2.44 6.00 1.62
C PHE A 5 1.80 4.70 2.06
N LEU A 6 1.86 3.68 1.22
CA LEU A 6 1.06 2.47 1.35
C LEU A 6 1.94 1.25 1.57
N ASP A 7 1.70 0.53 2.67
CA ASP A 7 2.12 -0.86 2.79
C ASP A 7 1.07 -1.80 2.17
N ILE A 8 1.45 -3.03 1.88
CA ILE A 8 0.57 -4.03 1.26
C ILE A 8 0.22 -5.14 2.25
N ASP A 9 1.24 -5.76 2.85
CA ASP A 9 1.03 -6.88 3.78
C ASP A 9 0.44 -6.35 5.10
N GLY A 10 -0.66 -6.95 5.55
CA GLY A 10 -1.40 -6.42 6.71
C GLY A 10 -2.29 -5.20 6.41
N VAL A 11 -2.25 -4.65 5.19
CA VAL A 11 -3.09 -3.53 4.74
C VAL A 11 -4.07 -3.97 3.67
N LEU A 12 -3.58 -4.40 2.51
CA LEU A 12 -4.40 -4.84 1.38
C LEU A 12 -4.56 -6.36 1.30
N ASN A 13 -3.81 -7.09 2.09
CA ASN A 13 -3.97 -8.52 2.32
C ASN A 13 -3.81 -8.86 3.80
N THR A 14 -4.10 -10.08 4.17
CA THR A 14 -4.01 -10.59 5.54
C THR A 14 -3.63 -12.06 5.51
N ASN A 15 -3.31 -12.63 6.65
CA ASN A 15 -3.08 -14.07 6.79
C ASN A 15 -4.24 -14.89 6.22
N GLU A 16 -5.48 -14.40 6.35
CA GLU A 16 -6.66 -15.06 5.78
C GLU A 16 -6.68 -14.99 4.25
N SER A 17 -6.28 -13.88 3.65
CA SER A 17 -6.16 -13.74 2.19
C SER A 17 -5.20 -14.77 1.61
N PHE A 18 -4.03 -14.96 2.23
CA PHE A 18 -3.05 -15.97 1.83
C PHE A 18 -3.59 -17.40 2.01
N LYS A 19 -4.31 -17.66 3.11
CA LYS A 19 -4.92 -18.96 3.36
C LYS A 19 -6.00 -19.29 2.34
N LYS A 20 -6.88 -18.33 2.03
CA LYS A 20 -7.91 -18.47 0.98
C LYS A 20 -7.29 -18.76 -0.39
N GLU A 21 -6.25 -18.02 -0.78
CA GLU A 21 -5.56 -18.24 -2.04
C GLU A 21 -4.88 -19.61 -2.11
N TYR A 22 -4.30 -20.07 -1.00
CA TYR A 22 -3.72 -21.42 -0.91
C TYR A 22 -4.73 -22.51 -1.26
N TYR A 23 -5.93 -22.48 -0.65
CA TYR A 23 -6.97 -23.49 -0.92
C TYR A 23 -7.53 -23.34 -2.32
N ARG A 24 -7.79 -22.11 -2.77
CA ARG A 24 -8.32 -21.83 -4.11
C ARG A 24 -7.37 -22.29 -5.22
N SER A 25 -6.07 -22.08 -5.06
CA SER A 25 -5.09 -22.54 -6.05
C SER A 25 -5.05 -24.05 -6.17
N LYS A 26 -5.21 -24.78 -5.05
CA LYS A 26 -5.30 -26.24 -5.05
C LYS A 26 -6.59 -26.74 -5.72
N GLU A 27 -7.72 -26.16 -5.38
CA GLU A 27 -9.02 -26.51 -5.96
C GLU A 27 -9.03 -26.31 -7.48
N LEU A 28 -8.45 -25.21 -7.96
CA LEU A 28 -8.40 -24.85 -9.38
C LEU A 28 -7.20 -25.46 -10.13
N ASN A 29 -6.34 -26.23 -9.44
CA ASN A 29 -5.11 -26.80 -9.98
C ASN A 29 -4.27 -25.80 -10.80
N ARG A 30 -4.00 -24.64 -10.18
CA ARG A 30 -3.21 -23.56 -10.78
C ARG A 30 -2.16 -23.04 -9.82
N ASP A 31 -1.20 -22.28 -10.33
CA ASP A 31 -0.23 -21.56 -9.51
C ASP A 31 -0.92 -20.54 -8.60
N ARG A 32 -0.28 -20.29 -7.43
CA ARG A 32 -0.74 -19.24 -6.52
C ARG A 32 -0.44 -17.87 -7.12
N ILE A 33 -1.39 -16.96 -6.93
CA ILE A 33 -1.18 -15.54 -7.16
C ILE A 33 -0.86 -14.84 -5.83
N TYR A 34 -0.21 -13.70 -5.90
CA TYR A 34 -0.04 -12.85 -4.71
C TYR A 34 -1.40 -12.21 -4.37
N PRO A 35 -1.99 -12.53 -3.21
CA PRO A 35 -3.36 -12.13 -2.94
C PRO A 35 -3.44 -10.65 -2.56
N ILE A 36 -4.31 -9.93 -3.23
CA ILE A 36 -4.78 -8.60 -2.84
C ILE A 36 -6.29 -8.68 -2.65
N ASP A 37 -6.76 -8.25 -1.51
CA ASP A 37 -8.18 -8.33 -1.15
C ASP A 37 -8.98 -7.23 -1.85
N GLU A 38 -9.94 -7.62 -2.67
CA GLU A 38 -10.77 -6.73 -3.49
C GLU A 38 -11.54 -5.70 -2.63
N VAL A 39 -12.04 -6.10 -1.46
CA VAL A 39 -12.79 -5.18 -0.58
C VAL A 39 -11.86 -4.10 -0.03
N ARG A 40 -10.62 -4.45 0.32
CA ARG A 40 -9.63 -3.47 0.79
C ARG A 40 -9.19 -2.50 -0.30
N LEU A 41 -9.08 -2.98 -1.53
CA LEU A 41 -8.85 -2.10 -2.68
C LEU A 41 -10.01 -1.12 -2.90
N LEU A 42 -11.26 -1.53 -2.68
CA LEU A 42 -12.40 -0.62 -2.76
C LEU A 42 -12.35 0.47 -1.68
N TYR A 43 -11.92 0.16 -0.46
CA TYR A 43 -11.70 1.19 0.58
C TYR A 43 -10.56 2.14 0.22
N LEU A 44 -9.47 1.63 -0.34
CA LEU A 44 -8.38 2.47 -0.83
C LEU A 44 -8.84 3.37 -1.98
N LEU A 45 -9.59 2.82 -2.92
CA LEU A 45 -10.19 3.57 -4.05
C LEU A 45 -11.07 4.73 -3.55
N GLU A 46 -11.87 4.50 -2.52
CA GLU A 46 -12.72 5.54 -1.94
C GLU A 46 -11.89 6.68 -1.33
N ILE A 47 -10.83 6.36 -0.59
CA ILE A 47 -9.89 7.36 -0.06
C ILE A 47 -9.28 8.16 -1.21
N VAL A 48 -8.77 7.49 -2.23
CA VAL A 48 -8.14 8.13 -3.41
C VAL A 48 -9.13 9.06 -4.13
N LYS A 49 -10.35 8.59 -4.41
CA LYS A 49 -11.38 9.38 -5.09
C LYS A 49 -11.79 10.64 -4.32
N LEU A 50 -11.87 10.54 -2.99
CA LEU A 50 -12.31 11.66 -2.14
C LEU A 50 -11.21 12.66 -1.81
N THR A 51 -9.94 12.31 -2.01
CA THR A 51 -8.78 13.14 -1.63
C THR A 51 -7.86 13.51 -2.77
N ASP A 52 -8.06 12.93 -3.96
CA ASP A 52 -7.16 13.00 -5.13
C ASP A 52 -5.71 12.64 -4.78
N ALA A 53 -5.54 11.75 -3.80
CA ALA A 53 -4.22 11.35 -3.35
C ALA A 53 -3.58 10.35 -4.31
N LYS A 54 -2.26 10.48 -4.48
CA LYS A 54 -1.45 9.53 -5.23
C LYS A 54 -0.84 8.49 -4.30
N ILE A 55 -0.69 7.27 -4.79
CA ILE A 55 -0.20 6.13 -4.02
C ILE A 55 1.29 5.96 -4.24
N VAL A 56 2.07 5.97 -3.18
CA VAL A 56 3.50 5.65 -3.16
C VAL A 56 3.70 4.39 -2.32
N LEU A 57 4.23 3.32 -2.91
CA LEU A 57 4.49 2.09 -2.17
C LEU A 57 5.69 2.24 -1.23
N THR A 58 5.48 1.88 0.04
CA THR A 58 6.54 1.77 1.07
C THR A 58 6.79 0.32 1.49
N SER A 59 5.93 -0.59 1.07
CA SER A 59 6.03 -2.02 1.32
C SER A 59 7.36 -2.61 0.83
N SER A 60 7.84 -3.66 1.49
CA SER A 60 8.92 -4.49 0.95
C SER A 60 8.61 -5.01 -0.47
N ASN A 61 7.34 -5.14 -0.81
CA ASN A 61 6.86 -5.50 -2.14
C ASN A 61 7.24 -4.51 -3.24
N ARG A 62 7.67 -3.27 -2.91
CA ARG A 62 8.22 -2.32 -3.89
C ARG A 62 9.45 -2.84 -4.62
N LEU A 63 10.19 -3.79 -4.02
CA LEU A 63 11.34 -4.44 -4.63
C LEU A 63 10.97 -5.35 -5.82
N ASN A 64 9.69 -5.63 -6.01
CA ASN A 64 9.18 -6.35 -7.18
C ASN A 64 8.98 -5.44 -8.41
N PHE A 65 9.43 -4.17 -8.33
CA PHE A 65 9.28 -3.17 -9.38
C PHE A 65 10.59 -2.46 -9.69
N ILE A 66 10.69 -2.01 -10.92
CA ILE A 66 11.69 -1.02 -11.35
C ILE A 66 10.97 0.19 -11.94
N LYS A 67 11.51 1.38 -11.72
CA LYS A 67 11.01 2.60 -12.33
C LYS A 67 11.82 2.92 -13.59
N HIS A 68 11.14 3.02 -14.71
CA HIS A 68 11.73 3.43 -15.99
C HIS A 68 10.78 4.40 -16.68
N ASP A 69 11.28 5.57 -17.11
CA ASP A 69 10.50 6.63 -17.76
C ASP A 69 9.20 7.00 -17.01
N ASN A 70 9.29 7.16 -15.69
CA ASN A 70 8.17 7.44 -14.78
C ASN A 70 7.08 6.36 -14.75
N LYS A 71 7.35 5.15 -15.25
CA LYS A 71 6.46 3.99 -15.16
C LYS A 71 7.06 2.93 -14.27
N LEU A 72 6.21 2.30 -13.48
CA LEU A 72 6.60 1.13 -12.69
C LEU A 72 6.43 -0.13 -13.55
N ILE A 73 7.51 -0.87 -13.68
CA ILE A 73 7.57 -2.13 -14.44
C ILE A 73 7.73 -3.26 -13.43
N PRO A 74 6.82 -4.26 -13.42
CA PRO A 74 6.95 -5.40 -12.53
C PRO A 74 8.10 -6.30 -12.97
N LEU A 75 8.95 -6.70 -12.01
CA LEU A 75 10.11 -7.56 -12.25
C LEU A 75 9.78 -9.06 -12.20
N ASN A 76 8.66 -9.42 -11.57
CA ASN A 76 8.28 -10.82 -11.33
C ASN A 76 6.76 -11.00 -11.23
N GLY A 77 6.32 -12.22 -10.92
CA GLY A 77 4.90 -12.57 -10.77
C GLY A 77 4.19 -11.76 -9.69
N ILE A 78 4.82 -11.55 -8.53
CA ILE A 78 4.25 -10.77 -7.43
C ILE A 78 3.96 -9.33 -7.88
N GLY A 79 4.92 -8.67 -8.51
CA GLY A 79 4.73 -7.32 -9.04
C GLY A 79 3.61 -7.26 -10.08
N LYS A 80 3.49 -8.29 -10.95
CA LYS A 80 2.40 -8.40 -11.94
C LYS A 80 1.04 -8.54 -11.25
N ASP A 81 0.92 -9.39 -10.23
CA ASP A 81 -0.32 -9.61 -9.50
C ASP A 81 -0.80 -8.34 -8.80
N ILE A 82 0.13 -7.59 -8.18
CA ILE A 82 -0.17 -6.31 -7.55
C ILE A 82 -0.69 -5.31 -8.58
N ILE A 83 0.04 -5.06 -9.67
CA ILE A 83 -0.38 -4.11 -10.71
C ILE A 83 -1.73 -4.52 -11.31
N ASN A 84 -1.93 -5.79 -11.63
CA ASN A 84 -3.18 -6.27 -12.17
C ASN A 84 -4.36 -6.05 -11.21
N SER A 85 -4.14 -6.25 -9.91
CA SER A 85 -5.16 -6.00 -8.90
C SER A 85 -5.54 -4.51 -8.84
N PHE A 86 -4.56 -3.62 -8.83
CA PHE A 86 -4.78 -2.17 -8.84
C PHE A 86 -5.51 -1.72 -10.11
N ASN A 87 -5.07 -2.17 -11.28
CA ASN A 87 -5.64 -1.79 -12.57
C ASN A 87 -7.12 -2.20 -12.71
N ARG A 88 -7.52 -3.37 -12.15
CA ARG A 88 -8.93 -3.79 -12.14
C ARG A 88 -9.86 -2.79 -11.44
N HIS A 89 -9.33 -1.98 -10.52
CA HIS A 89 -10.07 -0.96 -9.80
C HIS A 89 -9.75 0.47 -10.26
N ASN A 90 -9.08 0.65 -11.41
CA ASN A 90 -8.63 1.96 -11.89
C ASN A 90 -7.74 2.70 -10.87
N LEU A 91 -7.03 1.96 -10.01
CA LEU A 91 -5.99 2.48 -9.15
C LEU A 91 -4.65 2.38 -9.86
N SER A 92 -3.77 3.32 -9.60
CA SER A 92 -2.39 3.29 -10.08
C SER A 92 -1.41 3.57 -8.94
N ILE A 93 -0.28 2.89 -9.00
CA ILE A 93 0.84 3.20 -8.12
C ILE A 93 1.64 4.31 -8.81
N TYR A 94 1.71 5.45 -8.14
CA TYR A 94 2.41 6.65 -8.67
C TYR A 94 3.92 6.52 -8.58
N ASP A 95 4.41 5.99 -7.44
CA ASP A 95 5.85 5.85 -7.19
C ASP A 95 6.12 4.78 -6.12
N ILE A 96 7.40 4.56 -5.86
CA ILE A 96 7.91 3.72 -4.77
C ILE A 96 8.92 4.51 -3.95
N THR A 97 9.00 4.26 -2.64
CA THR A 97 10.04 4.85 -1.81
C THR A 97 11.42 4.28 -2.15
N PRO A 98 12.49 5.10 -2.03
CA PRO A 98 13.86 4.60 -2.16
C PRO A 98 14.18 3.57 -1.07
N TYR A 99 15.26 2.84 -1.26
CA TYR A 99 15.73 1.86 -0.29
C TYR A 99 16.65 2.52 0.73
N ASP A 100 16.36 2.34 2.02
CA ASP A 100 17.28 2.68 3.12
C ASP A 100 18.13 1.46 3.50
N ASN A 101 19.44 1.63 3.65
CA ASN A 101 20.36 0.56 4.00
C ASN A 101 20.02 -0.12 5.34
N ASN A 102 19.44 0.63 6.28
CA ASN A 102 18.98 0.13 7.57
C ASN A 102 17.55 -0.43 7.52
N ARG A 103 16.87 -0.35 6.37
CA ARG A 103 15.48 -0.78 6.16
C ARG A 103 14.48 -0.10 7.10
N ILE A 104 14.75 1.15 7.47
CA ILE A 104 13.87 1.94 8.34
C ILE A 104 12.86 2.67 7.47
N ARG A 105 11.59 2.27 7.52
CA ARG A 105 10.51 2.80 6.69
C ARG A 105 10.36 4.32 6.79
N GLY A 106 10.49 4.89 7.97
CA GLY A 106 10.44 6.34 8.16
C GLY A 106 11.55 7.09 7.43
N ASN A 107 12.76 6.51 7.34
CA ASN A 107 13.86 7.09 6.56
C ASN A 107 13.56 7.05 5.06
N GLU A 108 12.99 5.95 4.57
CA GLU A 108 12.60 5.79 3.16
C GLU A 108 11.53 6.81 2.75
N ILE A 109 10.54 7.03 3.62
CA ILE A 109 9.51 8.07 3.43
C ILE A 109 10.15 9.47 3.43
N LYS A 110 11.04 9.74 4.38
CA LYS A 110 11.76 11.01 4.46
C LYS A 110 12.56 11.30 3.19
N MET A 111 13.36 10.33 2.74
CA MET A 111 14.15 10.43 1.50
C MET A 111 13.25 10.71 0.29
N TRP A 112 12.07 10.07 0.21
CA TRP A 112 11.13 10.31 -0.87
C TRP A 112 10.56 11.75 -0.81
N LEU A 113 10.15 12.22 0.37
CA LEU A 113 9.61 13.57 0.58
C LEU A 113 10.65 14.66 0.26
N GLU A 114 11.92 14.47 0.63
CA GLU A 114 13.01 15.41 0.31
C GLU A 114 13.24 15.56 -1.19
N ASN A 115 12.93 14.54 -1.98
CA ASN A 115 13.03 14.57 -3.45
C ASN A 115 11.74 14.98 -4.16
N ASN A 116 10.65 15.27 -3.42
CA ASN A 116 9.32 15.57 -3.97
C ASN A 116 8.71 16.79 -3.28
N ASN A 117 9.15 17.99 -3.63
CA ASN A 117 8.78 19.25 -2.95
C ASN A 117 7.35 19.73 -3.18
N ASN A 118 6.56 19.04 -4.00
CA ASN A 118 5.18 19.41 -4.37
C ASN A 118 4.11 18.64 -3.58
N VAL A 119 4.45 18.12 -2.41
CA VAL A 119 3.53 17.42 -1.50
C VAL A 119 2.86 18.43 -0.57
N ASP A 120 1.53 18.55 -0.65
CA ASP A 120 0.75 19.41 0.23
C ASP A 120 0.47 18.71 1.56
N ASN A 121 0.07 17.43 1.49
CA ASN A 121 -0.18 16.61 2.67
C ASN A 121 0.03 15.13 2.37
N TYR A 122 0.22 14.33 3.43
CA TYR A 122 0.36 12.88 3.28
C TYR A 122 -0.15 12.13 4.50
N ILE A 123 -0.43 10.84 4.27
CA ILE A 123 -0.68 9.83 5.30
C ILE A 123 0.17 8.59 5.01
N ILE A 124 0.32 7.76 6.04
CA ILE A 124 0.94 6.44 5.96
C ILE A 124 -0.13 5.43 6.34
N ILE A 125 -0.34 4.40 5.53
CA ILE A 125 -1.23 3.27 5.85
C ILE A 125 -0.36 2.03 5.98
N ASP A 126 -0.28 1.49 7.20
CA ASP A 126 0.66 0.45 7.58
C ASP A 126 0.14 -0.35 8.77
N ASP A 127 0.48 -1.62 8.91
CA ASP A 127 0.14 -2.43 10.07
C ASP A 127 1.22 -2.41 11.15
N GLU A 128 2.41 -1.87 10.84
CA GLU A 128 3.53 -1.71 11.75
C GLU A 128 3.72 -0.26 12.20
N GLU A 129 4.28 -0.08 13.40
CA GLU A 129 4.70 1.24 13.92
C GLU A 129 6.23 1.37 13.98
N VAL A 130 6.93 0.23 13.90
CA VAL A 130 8.39 0.19 14.02
C VAL A 130 9.01 0.94 12.84
N GLY A 131 9.88 1.91 13.17
CA GLY A 131 10.49 2.80 12.18
C GLY A 131 9.58 3.93 11.70
N LEU A 132 8.36 4.08 12.28
CA LEU A 132 7.41 5.15 11.99
C LEU A 132 7.09 6.02 13.22
N GLU A 133 7.90 5.94 14.27
CA GLU A 133 7.65 6.61 15.56
C GLU A 133 7.50 8.13 15.42
N LEU A 134 8.23 8.74 14.47
CA LEU A 134 8.17 10.18 14.19
C LEU A 134 6.94 10.59 13.35
N TYR A 135 6.19 9.62 12.83
CA TYR A 135 5.06 9.82 11.89
C TYR A 135 3.72 9.39 12.49
N LYS A 136 3.61 9.23 13.81
CA LYS A 136 2.39 8.75 14.47
C LYS A 136 1.14 9.57 14.15
N ASP A 137 1.30 10.87 13.98
CA ASP A 137 0.23 11.79 13.59
C ASP A 137 -0.23 11.59 12.14
N LYS A 138 0.60 11.00 11.28
CA LYS A 138 0.31 10.67 9.87
C LYS A 138 -0.12 9.21 9.67
N LEU A 139 0.16 8.35 10.63
CA LEU A 139 -0.10 6.92 10.53
C LEU A 139 -1.60 6.61 10.65
N ILE A 140 -2.07 5.82 9.73
CA ILE A 140 -3.34 5.06 9.78
C ILE A 140 -2.94 3.60 9.98
N LYS A 141 -2.89 3.19 11.26
CA LYS A 141 -2.49 1.84 11.59
C LYS A 141 -3.60 0.85 11.30
N THR A 142 -3.28 -0.17 10.53
CA THR A 142 -4.11 -1.37 10.31
C THR A 142 -3.68 -2.49 11.26
N ASN A 143 -4.21 -3.68 11.10
CA ASN A 143 -3.82 -4.82 11.92
C ASN A 143 -3.93 -6.12 11.11
N ILE A 144 -2.86 -6.92 11.10
CA ILE A 144 -2.80 -8.19 10.38
C ILE A 144 -3.51 -9.34 11.15
N ASN A 145 -3.67 -9.23 12.46
CA ASN A 145 -4.02 -10.33 13.36
C ASN A 145 -5.39 -10.22 14.08
N ASN A 146 -6.20 -9.19 13.82
CA ASN A 146 -7.50 -9.02 14.47
C ASN A 146 -8.68 -9.32 13.54
N GLU A 147 -9.89 -9.55 14.10
CA GLU A 147 -11.14 -9.86 13.36
C GLU A 147 -11.52 -8.80 12.31
N VAL A 148 -11.00 -7.59 12.43
CA VAL A 148 -11.13 -6.52 11.42
C VAL A 148 -9.77 -6.24 10.79
N TYR A 149 -9.31 -7.21 10.01
CA TYR A 149 -7.98 -7.21 9.41
C TYR A 149 -7.80 -6.17 8.31
N GLY A 150 -6.58 -5.62 8.21
CA GLY A 150 -6.17 -4.74 7.13
C GLY A 150 -6.96 -3.43 7.05
N LEU A 151 -6.91 -2.80 5.89
CA LEU A 151 -7.67 -1.58 5.61
C LEU A 151 -9.17 -1.87 5.61
N ASN A 152 -9.95 -1.05 6.31
CA ASN A 152 -11.39 -1.20 6.44
C ASN A 152 -12.12 0.15 6.52
N VAL A 153 -13.46 0.12 6.54
CA VAL A 153 -14.30 1.31 6.53
C VAL A 153 -13.95 2.34 7.61
N ARG A 154 -13.51 1.90 8.80
CA ARG A 154 -13.16 2.80 9.91
C ARG A 154 -11.92 3.65 9.63
N HIS A 155 -11.10 3.25 8.67
CA HIS A 155 -9.88 3.98 8.28
C HIS A 155 -10.18 5.08 7.25
N ILE A 156 -11.29 4.98 6.50
CA ILE A 156 -11.63 5.92 5.42
C ILE A 156 -11.77 7.33 5.97
N ASP A 157 -12.65 7.53 6.96
CA ASP A 157 -12.89 8.86 7.56
C ASP A 157 -11.61 9.47 8.16
N LYS A 158 -10.79 8.63 8.80
CA LYS A 158 -9.51 9.07 9.37
C LYS A 158 -8.54 9.54 8.29
N ALA A 159 -8.44 8.78 7.18
CA ALA A 159 -7.59 9.10 6.05
C ALA A 159 -8.01 10.42 5.37
N ILE A 160 -9.31 10.55 5.07
CA ILE A 160 -9.86 11.77 4.47
C ILE A 160 -9.62 12.98 5.36
N LYS A 161 -9.89 12.87 6.66
CA LYS A 161 -9.68 13.95 7.65
C LYS A 161 -8.23 14.41 7.73
N LYS A 162 -7.28 13.47 7.61
CA LYS A 162 -5.85 13.79 7.65
C LYS A 162 -5.36 14.40 6.35
N LEU A 163 -5.89 13.98 5.20
CA LEU A 163 -5.47 14.46 3.87
C LEU A 163 -6.11 15.79 3.47
N LYS A 164 -7.28 16.14 4.02
CA LYS A 164 -8.00 17.39 3.70
C LYS A 164 -7.70 18.55 4.66
N LYS A 165 -6.79 18.35 5.64
CA LYS A 165 -6.31 19.42 6.52
C LYS A 165 -5.23 20.25 5.82
#